data_0bb5e764e3f25ef42c8e971f53d1fc8d
#
_entry.id   0bb5e764e3f25ef42c8e971f53d1fc8d
#
_cell.length_a   1.000
_cell.length_b   1.000
_cell.length_c   1.000
_cell.angle_alpha   90.00
_cell.angle_beta   90.00
_cell.angle_gamma   90.00
#
_symmetry.space_group_name_H-M   'P 1'
#
loop_
_entity.id
_entity.type
_entity.pdbx_description
1 polymer ?
#
loop_
_entity_poly.entity_id
_entity_poly.type
_entity_poly.pdbx_seq_one_letter_code
_entity_poly.pdbx_strand_id
1 'polypeptide(L)'
;MTLRELPIGKTATIKSVGGEGALRQHFLDMGLIPQGDVTMVKYAPMGDPMELRIHSYELTLRLADAEKIEIENVRDVCPETSRQMGKPIPHPGLGEEGKYHDKEKEDPLPDQEVLTFALAGNQNCGKTTLFNQLTGSNQHVGNFPGVTVDRKDGQIRGQENTLVTDLPGIYSMSPYSSEEVVTRNFLLEEHPKGIINIVDATNIERNLYLTMQLMELDIP
;
A
#
# COMPACT_ATOMS: atom_id res chain seq x y z
N MET A 1 -25.26 -15.39 -4.87
CA MET A 1 -24.22 -15.43 -5.91
C MET A 1 -22.92 -15.05 -5.27
N THR A 2 -21.84 -15.75 -5.57
CA THR A 2 -20.51 -15.42 -5.04
C THR A 2 -19.76 -14.50 -6.00
N LEU A 3 -18.74 -13.80 -5.48
CA LEU A 3 -17.92 -12.90 -6.29
C LEU A 3 -17.19 -13.64 -7.42
N ARG A 4 -16.85 -14.92 -7.22
CA ARG A 4 -16.27 -15.78 -8.25
C ARG A 4 -17.15 -15.89 -9.52
N GLU A 5 -18.47 -15.84 -9.35
CA GLU A 5 -19.44 -15.99 -10.43
C GLU A 5 -19.74 -14.69 -11.18
N LEU A 6 -19.12 -13.57 -10.78
CA LEU A 6 -19.32 -12.27 -11.41
C LEU A 6 -18.74 -12.26 -12.84
N PRO A 7 -19.54 -12.02 -13.88
CA PRO A 7 -19.04 -11.99 -15.26
C PRO A 7 -18.09 -10.79 -15.49
N ILE A 8 -17.13 -10.97 -16.41
CA ILE A 8 -16.23 -9.90 -16.84
C ILE A 8 -17.04 -8.71 -17.37
N GLY A 9 -16.64 -7.50 -16.99
CA GLY A 9 -17.31 -6.25 -17.39
C GLY A 9 -18.63 -5.97 -16.66
N LYS A 10 -18.94 -6.69 -15.59
CA LYS A 10 -20.10 -6.40 -14.74
C LYS A 10 -19.67 -5.86 -13.38
N THR A 11 -20.54 -5.04 -12.81
CA THR A 11 -20.42 -4.51 -11.46
C THR A 11 -21.46 -5.13 -10.56
N ALA A 12 -21.11 -5.45 -9.34
CA ALA A 12 -22.03 -5.94 -8.32
C ALA A 12 -21.79 -5.23 -6.99
N THR A 13 -22.78 -5.28 -6.12
CA THR A 13 -22.65 -4.77 -4.75
C THR A 13 -22.28 -5.94 -3.82
N ILE A 14 -21.29 -5.77 -2.96
CA ILE A 14 -20.91 -6.78 -1.96
C ILE A 14 -22.00 -6.85 -0.90
N LYS A 15 -22.62 -8.02 -0.76
CA LYS A 15 -23.65 -8.27 0.26
C LYS A 15 -23.04 -8.63 1.60
N SER A 16 -22.12 -9.59 1.59
CA SER A 16 -21.45 -10.05 2.79
C SER A 16 -20.03 -10.51 2.48
N VAL A 17 -19.13 -10.34 3.44
CA VAL A 17 -17.74 -10.80 3.39
C VAL A 17 -17.60 -11.96 4.37
N GLY A 18 -17.37 -13.14 3.85
CA GLY A 18 -17.15 -14.36 4.61
C GLY A 18 -15.71 -14.47 5.13
N GLY A 19 -15.38 -15.66 5.63
CA GLY A 19 -14.12 -15.89 6.33
C GLY A 19 -14.23 -15.56 7.83
N GLU A 20 -13.25 -16.01 8.59
CA GLU A 20 -13.18 -15.80 10.03
C GLU A 20 -11.83 -15.18 10.41
N GLY A 21 -11.82 -14.42 11.50
CA GLY A 21 -10.61 -13.85 12.08
C GLY A 21 -9.79 -13.02 11.07
N ALA A 22 -8.52 -13.36 10.93
CA ALA A 22 -7.55 -12.62 10.11
C ALA A 22 -7.92 -12.58 8.62
N LEU A 23 -8.52 -13.64 8.06
CA LEU A 23 -8.91 -13.67 6.66
C LEU A 23 -9.99 -12.64 6.33
N ARG A 24 -11.02 -12.56 7.18
CA ARG A 24 -12.08 -11.57 7.01
C ARG A 24 -11.53 -10.15 7.14
N GLN A 25 -10.67 -9.92 8.12
CA GLN A 25 -10.03 -8.61 8.32
C GLN A 25 -9.22 -8.22 7.08
N HIS A 26 -8.45 -9.16 6.54
CA HIS A 26 -7.68 -8.94 5.31
C HIS A 26 -8.57 -8.51 4.13
N PHE A 27 -9.74 -9.13 3.93
CA PHE A 27 -10.67 -8.69 2.88
C PHE A 27 -11.18 -7.26 3.12
N LEU A 28 -11.51 -6.92 4.35
CA LEU A 28 -11.94 -5.57 4.71
C LEU A 28 -10.81 -4.55 4.50
N ASP A 29 -9.58 -4.89 4.89
CA ASP A 29 -8.39 -4.05 4.69
C ASP A 29 -8.09 -3.82 3.20
N MET A 30 -8.35 -4.83 2.35
CA MET A 30 -8.31 -4.68 0.90
C MET A 30 -9.47 -3.84 0.33
N GLY A 31 -10.41 -3.38 1.14
CA GLY A 31 -11.55 -2.57 0.73
C GLY A 31 -12.75 -3.36 0.20
N LEU A 32 -12.79 -4.68 0.40
CA LEU A 32 -13.95 -5.52 0.13
C LEU A 32 -14.95 -5.38 1.29
N ILE A 33 -15.69 -4.29 1.30
CA ILE A 33 -16.62 -3.96 2.39
C ILE A 33 -18.08 -4.21 1.98
N PRO A 34 -18.96 -4.63 2.90
CA PRO A 34 -20.39 -4.74 2.63
C PRO A 34 -20.96 -3.42 2.10
N GLN A 35 -21.87 -3.50 1.15
CA GLN A 35 -22.47 -2.38 0.39
C GLN A 35 -21.49 -1.65 -0.55
N GLY A 36 -20.22 -2.07 -0.65
CA GLY A 36 -19.27 -1.56 -1.63
C GLY A 36 -19.52 -2.16 -3.02
N ASP A 37 -19.24 -1.39 -4.06
CA ASP A 37 -19.31 -1.86 -5.44
C ASP A 37 -18.00 -2.49 -5.88
N VAL A 38 -18.10 -3.61 -6.59
CA VAL A 38 -16.97 -4.33 -7.18
C VAL A 38 -17.24 -4.62 -8.64
N THR A 39 -16.26 -4.38 -9.51
CA THR A 39 -16.34 -4.64 -10.94
C THR A 39 -15.35 -5.74 -11.33
N MET A 40 -15.81 -6.73 -12.07
CA MET A 40 -14.91 -7.75 -12.63
C MET A 40 -14.21 -7.22 -13.87
N VAL A 41 -12.88 -7.16 -13.86
CA VAL A 41 -12.07 -6.64 -14.95
C VAL A 41 -11.64 -7.77 -15.89
N LYS A 42 -10.88 -8.72 -15.38
CA LYS A 42 -10.36 -9.88 -16.15
C LYS A 42 -9.88 -11.00 -15.23
N TYR A 43 -9.56 -12.13 -15.81
CA TYR A 43 -8.79 -13.19 -15.16
C TYR A 43 -7.32 -13.12 -15.58
N ALA A 44 -6.45 -13.58 -14.72
CA ALA A 44 -5.06 -13.83 -15.08
C ALA A 44 -4.99 -14.86 -16.25
N PRO A 45 -3.90 -14.91 -17.03
CA PRO A 45 -3.80 -15.79 -18.21
C PRO A 45 -4.06 -17.27 -17.92
N MET A 46 -3.83 -17.73 -16.70
CA MET A 46 -4.08 -19.10 -16.25
C MET A 46 -5.44 -19.27 -15.55
N GLY A 47 -6.28 -18.24 -15.51
CA GLY A 47 -7.61 -18.26 -14.93
C GLY A 47 -7.68 -17.90 -13.44
N ASP A 48 -6.58 -17.92 -12.73
CA ASP A 48 -6.45 -17.50 -11.32
C ASP A 48 -5.14 -16.70 -11.14
N PRO A 49 -5.15 -15.56 -10.46
CA PRO A 49 -6.26 -14.87 -9.78
C PRO A 49 -7.21 -14.10 -10.72
N MET A 50 -8.33 -13.66 -10.19
CA MET A 50 -9.22 -12.69 -10.82
C MET A 50 -8.80 -11.25 -10.47
N GLU A 51 -8.94 -10.34 -11.42
CA GLU A 51 -8.66 -8.92 -11.25
C GLU A 51 -9.97 -8.15 -11.14
N LEU A 52 -10.11 -7.42 -10.06
CA LEU A 52 -11.30 -6.68 -9.68
C LEU A 52 -10.98 -5.19 -9.61
N ARG A 53 -11.95 -4.36 -9.92
CA ARG A 53 -11.89 -2.92 -9.64
C ARG A 53 -12.85 -2.60 -8.51
N ILE A 54 -12.31 -1.94 -7.48
CA ILE A 54 -13.06 -1.44 -6.34
C ILE A 54 -12.82 0.06 -6.27
N HIS A 55 -13.88 0.86 -6.36
CA HIS A 55 -13.76 2.33 -6.48
C HIS A 55 -12.84 2.72 -7.65
N SER A 56 -11.63 3.19 -7.38
CA SER A 56 -10.67 3.68 -8.38
C SER A 56 -9.40 2.83 -8.51
N TYR A 57 -9.31 1.68 -7.85
CA TYR A 57 -8.11 0.83 -7.90
C TYR A 57 -8.43 -0.61 -8.32
N GLU A 58 -7.40 -1.28 -8.80
CA GLU A 58 -7.45 -2.68 -9.20
C GLU A 58 -6.86 -3.58 -8.12
N LEU A 59 -7.58 -4.65 -7.80
CA LEU A 59 -7.23 -5.64 -6.81
C LEU A 59 -7.22 -7.02 -7.46
N THR A 60 -6.21 -7.82 -7.16
CA THR A 60 -6.21 -9.24 -7.52
C THR A 60 -6.64 -10.11 -6.36
N LEU A 61 -7.55 -11.04 -6.63
CA LEU A 61 -8.09 -11.95 -5.63
C LEU A 61 -8.09 -13.39 -6.16
N ARG A 62 -7.68 -14.34 -5.34
CA ARG A 62 -7.74 -15.76 -5.72
C ARG A 62 -9.19 -16.23 -5.78
N LEU A 63 -9.49 -17.13 -6.71
CA LEU A 63 -10.85 -17.65 -6.89
C LEU A 63 -11.41 -18.33 -5.64
N ALA A 64 -10.57 -19.02 -4.88
CA ALA A 64 -10.94 -19.64 -3.60
C ALA A 64 -11.36 -18.63 -2.53
N ASP A 65 -10.83 -17.41 -2.60
CA ASP A 65 -11.19 -16.31 -1.68
C ASP A 65 -12.42 -15.56 -2.19
N ALA A 66 -12.57 -15.42 -3.49
CA ALA A 66 -13.76 -14.84 -4.12
C ALA A 66 -15.04 -15.65 -3.85
N GLU A 67 -14.93 -16.97 -3.64
CA GLU A 67 -16.07 -17.83 -3.23
C GLU A 67 -16.65 -17.46 -1.86
N LYS A 68 -15.84 -16.84 -0.99
CA LYS A 68 -16.25 -16.46 0.37
C LYS A 68 -16.99 -15.12 0.43
N ILE A 69 -17.08 -14.41 -0.69
CA ILE A 69 -17.69 -13.09 -0.77
C ILE A 69 -19.01 -13.21 -1.52
N GLU A 70 -20.10 -12.87 -0.86
CA GLU A 70 -21.43 -12.84 -1.49
C GLU A 70 -21.69 -11.47 -2.12
N ILE A 71 -22.27 -11.51 -3.32
CA ILE A 71 -22.64 -10.33 -4.09
C ILE A 71 -24.12 -10.33 -4.47
N GLU A 72 -24.63 -9.14 -4.71
CA GLU A 72 -25.99 -8.89 -5.20
C GLU A 72 -26.00 -7.74 -6.22
N ASN A 73 -27.16 -7.44 -6.82
CA ASN A 73 -27.34 -6.29 -7.72
C ASN A 73 -26.35 -6.25 -8.90
N VAL A 74 -26.15 -7.40 -9.58
CA VAL A 74 -25.29 -7.44 -10.76
C VAL A 74 -25.85 -6.55 -11.87
N ARG A 75 -25.03 -5.60 -12.36
CA ARG A 75 -25.40 -4.61 -13.37
C ARG A 75 -24.26 -4.38 -14.35
N ASP A 76 -24.58 -3.76 -15.50
CA ASP A 76 -23.56 -3.29 -16.43
C ASP A 76 -22.73 -2.16 -15.81
N VAL A 77 -21.45 -2.09 -16.18
CA VAL A 77 -20.59 -0.97 -15.78
C VAL A 77 -21.21 0.33 -16.28
N CYS A 78 -21.68 1.17 -15.37
CA CYS A 78 -21.98 2.56 -15.74
C CYS A 78 -20.64 3.22 -16.11
N PRO A 79 -20.53 3.89 -17.27
CA PRO A 79 -19.36 4.73 -17.54
C PRO A 79 -19.28 5.73 -16.39
N GLU A 80 -18.14 5.71 -15.69
CA GLU A 80 -17.88 6.62 -14.57
C GLU A 80 -18.16 8.05 -15.08
N THR A 81 -19.11 8.70 -14.44
CA THR A 81 -19.26 10.14 -14.57
C THR A 81 -17.91 10.71 -14.15
N SER A 82 -17.16 11.22 -15.13
CA SER A 82 -15.89 11.89 -14.88
C SER A 82 -16.08 12.83 -13.70
N ARG A 83 -15.47 12.49 -12.56
CA ARG A 83 -15.46 13.37 -11.40
C ARG A 83 -14.97 14.71 -11.92
N GLN A 84 -15.82 15.72 -11.90
CA GLN A 84 -15.39 17.07 -12.18
C GLN A 84 -14.25 17.34 -11.20
N MET A 85 -13.03 17.43 -11.71
CA MET A 85 -11.90 17.89 -10.92
C MET A 85 -12.31 19.24 -10.33
N GLY A 86 -12.56 19.27 -9.03
CA GLY A 86 -12.82 20.49 -8.31
C GLY A 86 -11.70 21.50 -8.64
N LYS A 87 -12.03 22.78 -8.68
CA LYS A 87 -11.03 23.84 -8.87
C LYS A 87 -9.88 23.59 -7.90
N PRO A 88 -8.61 23.62 -8.34
CA PRO A 88 -7.49 23.45 -7.45
C PRO A 88 -7.62 24.40 -6.26
N ILE A 89 -7.71 23.85 -5.05
CA ILE A 89 -7.64 24.66 -3.83
C ILE A 89 -6.22 25.20 -3.80
N PRO A 90 -6.02 26.55 -3.72
CA PRO A 90 -4.68 27.09 -3.65
C PRO A 90 -3.98 26.50 -2.43
N HIS A 91 -2.83 25.85 -2.64
CA HIS A 91 -2.03 25.25 -1.59
C HIS A 91 -1.58 26.35 -0.63
N PRO A 92 -1.74 26.18 0.70
CA PRO A 92 -1.42 27.23 1.68
C PRO A 92 0.06 27.58 1.78
N GLY A 93 0.90 27.03 0.90
CA GLY A 93 2.37 27.11 0.95
C GLY A 93 2.93 25.98 1.81
N LEU A 94 4.12 25.50 1.49
CA LEU A 94 4.80 24.44 2.23
C LEU A 94 5.45 24.91 3.53
N GLY A 95 5.22 26.15 3.97
CA GLY A 95 5.84 26.68 5.17
C GLY A 95 7.36 26.86 5.07
N GLU A 96 7.89 26.98 3.85
CA GLU A 96 9.33 27.06 3.57
C GLU A 96 10.01 28.32 4.14
N GLU A 97 9.26 29.27 4.69
CA GLU A 97 9.78 30.47 5.32
C GLU A 97 10.04 30.34 6.83
N GLY A 98 10.41 29.14 7.32
CA GLY A 98 10.92 28.99 8.68
C GLY A 98 9.87 29.00 9.81
N LYS A 99 8.58 29.00 9.50
CA LYS A 99 7.50 29.00 10.52
C LYS A 99 7.38 27.70 11.32
N TYR A 100 7.90 26.57 10.79
CA TYR A 100 7.76 25.23 11.38
C TYR A 100 9.10 24.58 11.76
N HIS A 101 10.23 25.16 11.36
CA HIS A 101 11.57 24.71 11.74
C HIS A 101 12.24 25.77 12.58
N ASP A 102 12.33 25.52 13.88
CA ASP A 102 13.11 26.33 14.81
C ASP A 102 14.51 25.76 14.84
N LYS A 103 15.42 26.32 14.05
CA LYS A 103 16.82 25.87 13.95
C LYS A 103 17.56 25.81 15.29
N GLU A 104 17.06 26.54 16.31
CA GLU A 104 17.64 26.51 17.67
C GLU A 104 17.20 25.27 18.46
N LYS A 105 16.16 24.55 17.99
CA LYS A 105 15.63 23.32 18.60
C LYS A 105 15.95 22.06 17.80
N GLU A 106 16.57 22.21 16.63
CA GLU A 106 17.03 21.06 15.86
C GLU A 106 18.22 20.42 16.56
N ASP A 107 18.10 19.12 16.85
CA ASP A 107 19.20 18.27 17.32
C ASP A 107 19.71 17.45 16.14
N PRO A 108 20.65 18.00 15.32
CA PRO A 108 21.10 17.31 14.13
C PRO A 108 21.85 16.04 14.53
N LEU A 109 21.50 14.94 13.85
CA LEU A 109 22.19 13.66 14.03
C LEU A 109 23.68 13.82 13.68
N PRO A 110 24.58 13.09 14.37
CA PRO A 110 26.01 13.12 14.07
C PRO A 110 26.30 12.78 12.60
N ASP A 111 27.18 13.52 11.95
CA ASP A 111 27.56 13.33 10.53
C ASP A 111 28.05 11.91 10.18
N GLN A 112 28.44 11.12 11.18
CA GLN A 112 28.93 9.75 11.01
C GLN A 112 27.86 8.67 11.23
N GLU A 113 26.66 9.06 11.65
CA GLU A 113 25.58 8.10 11.88
C GLU A 113 24.99 7.61 10.57
N VAL A 114 24.87 6.29 10.43
CA VAL A 114 24.19 5.69 9.26
C VAL A 114 22.70 5.87 9.44
N LEU A 115 22.10 6.62 8.52
CA LEU A 115 20.66 6.83 8.47
C LEU A 115 19.99 5.70 7.72
N THR A 116 19.01 5.06 8.32
CA THR A 116 18.25 3.98 7.71
C THR A 116 16.81 4.41 7.50
N PHE A 117 16.32 4.31 6.27
CA PHE A 117 14.93 4.61 5.92
C PHE A 117 14.24 3.38 5.38
N ALA A 118 12.94 3.25 5.66
CA ALA A 118 12.09 2.23 5.10
C ALA A 118 11.11 2.85 4.10
N LEU A 119 11.00 2.27 2.89
CA LEU A 119 9.93 2.63 1.96
C LEU A 119 8.71 1.76 2.24
N ALA A 120 7.62 2.37 2.67
CA ALA A 120 6.35 1.71 2.92
C ALA A 120 5.27 2.22 1.95
N GLY A 121 4.19 1.49 1.81
CA GLY A 121 3.04 1.87 1.00
C GLY A 121 2.33 0.67 0.38
N ASN A 122 1.20 0.94 -0.26
CA ASN A 122 0.37 -0.11 -0.86
C ASN A 122 1.09 -0.81 -2.04
N GLN A 123 0.55 -1.95 -2.45
CA GLN A 123 1.01 -2.60 -3.68
C GLN A 123 0.79 -1.67 -4.87
N ASN A 124 1.74 -1.67 -5.81
CA ASN A 124 1.70 -0.88 -7.05
C ASN A 124 1.65 0.66 -6.89
N CYS A 125 1.91 1.20 -5.70
CA CYS A 125 1.97 2.66 -5.48
C CYS A 125 3.26 3.33 -5.97
N GLY A 126 4.21 2.58 -6.52
CA GLY A 126 5.46 3.12 -7.09
C GLY A 126 6.69 3.05 -6.17
N LYS A 127 6.65 2.32 -5.03
CA LYS A 127 7.78 2.16 -4.09
C LYS A 127 9.07 1.77 -4.78
N THR A 128 9.06 0.64 -5.48
CA THR A 128 10.24 0.11 -6.17
C THR A 128 10.75 1.06 -7.27
N THR A 129 9.88 1.83 -7.90
CA THR A 129 10.28 2.85 -8.86
C THR A 129 11.07 3.95 -8.17
N LEU A 130 10.57 4.47 -7.06
CA LEU A 130 11.27 5.47 -6.25
C LEU A 130 12.60 4.90 -5.70
N PHE A 131 12.58 3.69 -5.15
CA PHE A 131 13.77 3.00 -4.66
C PHE A 131 14.87 2.93 -5.74
N ASN A 132 14.52 2.50 -6.96
CA ASN A 132 15.47 2.40 -8.07
C ASN A 132 16.01 3.77 -8.48
N GLN A 133 15.23 4.83 -8.38
CA GLN A 133 15.69 6.17 -8.67
C GLN A 133 16.64 6.72 -7.59
N LEU A 134 16.36 6.45 -6.33
CA LEU A 134 17.21 6.88 -5.21
C LEU A 134 18.55 6.15 -5.18
N THR A 135 18.54 4.83 -5.39
CA THR A 135 19.72 3.98 -5.19
C THR A 135 20.50 3.69 -6.48
N GLY A 136 19.82 3.64 -7.62
CA GLY A 136 20.45 3.29 -8.91
C GLY A 136 20.99 1.87 -8.92
N SER A 137 22.31 1.72 -9.19
CA SER A 137 23.00 0.42 -9.22
C SER A 137 23.49 -0.04 -7.84
N ASN A 138 23.40 0.79 -6.82
CA ASN A 138 23.90 0.51 -5.47
C ASN A 138 22.85 -0.22 -4.63
N GLN A 139 22.41 -1.38 -5.12
CA GLN A 139 21.36 -2.19 -4.51
C GLN A 139 21.93 -3.54 -4.08
N HIS A 140 21.49 -4.00 -2.91
CA HIS A 140 21.68 -5.35 -2.45
C HIS A 140 20.33 -6.06 -2.42
N VAL A 141 20.24 -7.22 -3.08
CA VAL A 141 19.02 -8.02 -3.13
C VAL A 141 19.25 -9.32 -2.37
N GLY A 142 18.39 -9.61 -1.44
CA GLY A 142 18.39 -10.82 -0.64
C GLY A 142 16.94 -11.18 -0.24
N ASN A 143 16.79 -12.04 0.74
CA ASN A 143 15.49 -12.35 1.33
C ASN A 143 15.45 -11.85 2.77
N PHE A 144 14.27 -11.51 3.24
CA PHE A 144 14.05 -11.28 4.67
C PHE A 144 14.30 -12.57 5.45
N PRO A 145 14.86 -12.51 6.67
CA PRO A 145 15.19 -13.69 7.47
C PRO A 145 13.97 -14.61 7.66
N GLY A 146 14.13 -15.91 7.36
CA GLY A 146 13.13 -16.93 7.61
C GLY A 146 11.94 -16.99 6.66
N VAL A 147 11.93 -16.19 5.60
CA VAL A 147 10.84 -16.15 4.60
C VAL A 147 11.37 -16.02 3.18
N THR A 148 10.53 -16.32 2.19
CA THR A 148 10.85 -16.20 0.77
C THR A 148 10.47 -14.83 0.16
N VAL A 149 10.40 -13.81 0.99
CA VAL A 149 10.06 -12.44 0.57
C VAL A 149 11.35 -11.70 0.26
N ASP A 150 11.42 -11.06 -0.90
CA ASP A 150 12.60 -10.32 -1.35
C ASP A 150 12.85 -9.09 -0.45
N ARG A 151 14.11 -8.93 -0.04
CA ARG A 151 14.64 -7.74 0.63
C ARG A 151 15.54 -6.99 -0.34
N LYS A 152 15.31 -5.71 -0.50
CA LYS A 152 16.13 -4.82 -1.30
C LYS A 152 16.60 -3.66 -0.44
N ASP A 153 17.90 -3.62 -0.22
CA ASP A 153 18.56 -2.52 0.47
C ASP A 153 19.41 -1.75 -0.53
N GLY A 154 19.50 -0.46 -0.38
CA GLY A 154 20.31 0.36 -1.25
C GLY A 154 20.80 1.63 -0.58
N GLN A 155 21.98 2.08 -1.01
CA GLN A 155 22.55 3.35 -0.59
C GLN A 155 22.01 4.46 -1.48
N ILE A 156 21.58 5.57 -0.89
CA ILE A 156 21.08 6.72 -1.65
C ILE A 156 22.26 7.39 -2.40
N ARG A 157 22.05 7.69 -3.67
CA ARG A 157 23.04 8.34 -4.52
C ARG A 157 23.46 9.69 -3.94
N GLY A 158 24.75 9.89 -3.79
CA GLY A 158 25.30 11.14 -3.24
C GLY A 158 25.21 11.30 -1.72
N GLN A 159 24.71 10.26 -1.02
CA GLN A 159 24.62 10.24 0.44
C GLN A 159 25.17 8.91 0.96
N GLU A 160 26.48 8.88 1.24
CA GLU A 160 27.19 7.64 1.61
C GLU A 160 26.69 7.02 2.93
N ASN A 161 26.17 7.84 3.83
CA ASN A 161 25.70 7.40 5.14
C ASN A 161 24.18 7.15 5.19
N THR A 162 23.50 7.07 4.04
CA THR A 162 22.06 6.90 4.00
C THR A 162 21.66 5.64 3.26
N LEU A 163 21.01 4.72 3.98
CA LEU A 163 20.48 3.47 3.46
C LEU A 163 18.96 3.53 3.37
N VAL A 164 18.41 2.90 2.35
CA VAL A 164 16.98 2.75 2.20
C VAL A 164 16.63 1.29 1.91
N THR A 165 15.58 0.79 2.56
CA THR A 165 15.05 -0.57 2.36
C THR A 165 13.69 -0.48 1.67
N ASP A 166 13.53 -1.19 0.54
CA ASP A 166 12.23 -1.34 -0.15
C ASP A 166 11.42 -2.45 0.53
N LEU A 167 10.39 -2.06 1.28
CA LEU A 167 9.51 -3.03 1.94
C LEU A 167 8.45 -3.56 0.98
N PRO A 168 7.97 -4.80 1.20
CA PRO A 168 6.83 -5.33 0.46
C PRO A 168 5.62 -4.39 0.49
N GLY A 169 4.85 -4.39 -0.59
CA GLY A 169 3.60 -3.63 -0.64
C GLY A 169 2.54 -4.26 0.23
N ILE A 170 2.00 -3.51 1.17
CA ILE A 170 0.97 -3.96 2.10
C ILE A 170 -0.19 -2.98 2.15
N TYR A 171 -1.35 -3.45 2.59
CA TYR A 171 -2.53 -2.62 2.74
C TYR A 171 -2.81 -2.26 4.20
N SER A 172 -2.29 -3.05 5.12
CA SER A 172 -2.40 -2.84 6.56
C SER A 172 -1.23 -3.49 7.30
N MET A 173 -1.06 -3.17 8.57
CA MET A 173 -0.10 -3.81 9.47
C MET A 173 -0.63 -5.10 10.11
N SER A 174 -1.81 -5.58 9.69
CA SER A 174 -2.41 -6.82 10.18
C SER A 174 -1.59 -8.03 9.70
N PRO A 175 -1.13 -8.92 10.57
CA PRO A 175 -0.21 -10.01 10.23
C PRO A 175 -0.95 -11.17 9.56
N TYR A 176 -1.44 -10.98 8.35
CA TYR A 176 -2.15 -12.01 7.59
C TYR A 176 -1.29 -12.65 6.49
N SER A 177 -0.66 -11.84 5.66
CA SER A 177 0.25 -12.33 4.62
C SER A 177 1.71 -12.33 5.09
N SER A 178 2.56 -13.07 4.37
CA SER A 178 4.01 -13.07 4.64
C SER A 178 4.62 -11.68 4.49
N GLU A 179 4.12 -10.90 3.54
CA GLU A 179 4.55 -9.54 3.26
C GLU A 179 4.21 -8.58 4.40
N GLU A 180 3.01 -8.70 4.96
CA GLU A 180 2.55 -7.91 6.10
C GLU A 180 3.34 -8.24 7.37
N VAL A 181 3.56 -9.55 7.62
CA VAL A 181 4.38 -10.01 8.75
C VAL A 181 5.80 -9.47 8.63
N VAL A 182 6.41 -9.58 7.45
CA VAL A 182 7.78 -9.12 7.20
C VAL A 182 7.91 -7.61 7.39
N THR A 183 7.01 -6.83 6.79
CA THR A 183 7.02 -5.38 6.92
C THR A 183 6.86 -4.94 8.38
N ARG A 184 5.91 -5.55 9.09
CA ARG A 184 5.69 -5.28 10.51
C ARG A 184 6.91 -5.60 11.36
N ASN A 185 7.48 -6.78 11.20
CA ASN A 185 8.64 -7.21 11.98
C ASN A 185 9.84 -6.32 11.69
N PHE A 186 10.08 -5.97 10.43
CA PHE A 186 11.16 -5.07 10.04
C PHE A 186 11.03 -3.71 10.76
N LEU A 187 9.86 -3.09 10.74
CA LEU A 187 9.65 -1.79 11.38
C LEU A 187 9.80 -1.85 12.91
N LEU A 188 9.35 -2.95 13.54
CA LEU A 188 9.39 -3.13 15.00
C LEU A 188 10.76 -3.61 15.53
N GLU A 189 11.54 -4.33 14.73
CA GLU A 189 12.81 -4.92 15.18
C GLU A 189 14.04 -4.12 14.70
N GLU A 190 14.04 -3.65 13.46
CA GLU A 190 15.18 -2.92 12.87
C GLU A 190 15.16 -1.43 13.23
N HIS A 191 14.01 -0.88 13.66
CA HIS A 191 13.84 0.52 14.08
C HIS A 191 14.49 1.52 13.10
N PRO A 192 14.04 1.61 11.84
CA PRO A 192 14.60 2.58 10.90
C PRO A 192 14.46 4.01 11.47
N LYS A 193 15.37 4.90 11.11
CA LYS A 193 15.36 6.32 11.52
C LYS A 193 14.18 7.10 10.95
N GLY A 194 13.53 6.55 9.92
CA GLY A 194 12.33 7.15 9.36
C GLY A 194 11.63 6.24 8.37
N ILE A 195 10.35 6.51 8.14
CA ILE A 195 9.53 5.79 7.18
C ILE A 195 9.11 6.76 6.08
N ILE A 196 9.47 6.43 4.82
CA ILE A 196 8.98 7.14 3.65
C ILE A 196 7.75 6.40 3.13
N ASN A 197 6.57 6.91 3.46
CA ASN A 197 5.32 6.32 3.04
C ASN A 197 4.88 6.84 1.67
N ILE A 198 4.77 5.96 0.68
CA ILE A 198 4.35 6.31 -0.67
C ILE A 198 2.85 6.07 -0.80
N VAL A 199 2.13 7.17 -1.04
CA VAL A 199 0.66 7.22 -1.10
C VAL A 199 0.22 7.42 -2.55
N ASP A 200 -0.63 6.55 -3.04
CA ASP A 200 -1.31 6.73 -4.32
C ASP A 200 -2.48 7.71 -4.14
N ALA A 201 -2.31 8.92 -4.67
CA ALA A 201 -3.30 9.97 -4.57
C ALA A 201 -4.61 9.68 -5.31
N THR A 202 -4.61 8.75 -6.27
CA THR A 202 -5.83 8.33 -6.97
C THR A 202 -6.77 7.53 -6.08
N ASN A 203 -6.24 6.95 -4.99
CA ASN A 203 -6.96 6.16 -4.00
C ASN A 203 -6.51 6.52 -2.57
N ILE A 204 -6.57 7.80 -2.26
CA ILE A 204 -6.00 8.35 -1.04
C ILE A 204 -6.65 7.76 0.24
N GLU A 205 -7.96 7.59 0.26
CA GLU A 205 -8.70 7.10 1.43
C GLU A 205 -8.17 5.75 1.92
N ARG A 206 -7.91 4.84 0.98
CA ARG A 206 -7.35 3.52 1.29
C ARG A 206 -5.90 3.58 1.73
N ASN A 207 -5.10 4.41 1.06
CA ASN A 207 -3.69 4.56 1.40
C ASN A 207 -3.53 5.20 2.79
N LEU A 208 -4.41 6.13 3.18
CA LEU A 208 -4.40 6.74 4.50
C LEU A 208 -4.65 5.74 5.63
N TYR A 209 -5.33 4.63 5.38
CA TYR A 209 -5.51 3.59 6.39
C TYR A 209 -4.15 3.01 6.85
N LEU A 210 -3.28 2.64 5.91
CA LEU A 210 -1.92 2.21 6.24
C LEU A 210 -1.11 3.36 6.86
N THR A 211 -1.25 4.58 6.33
CA THR A 211 -0.54 5.76 6.85
C THR A 211 -0.83 5.97 8.34
N MET A 212 -2.09 5.89 8.74
CA MET A 212 -2.49 6.03 10.15
C MET A 212 -1.84 4.96 11.04
N GLN A 213 -1.79 3.72 10.58
CA GLN A 213 -1.14 2.63 11.31
C GLN A 213 0.39 2.81 11.41
N LEU A 214 1.03 3.33 10.37
CA LEU A 214 2.46 3.65 10.41
C LEU A 214 2.76 4.78 11.40
N MET A 215 1.90 5.80 11.49
CA MET A 215 2.03 6.88 12.45
C MET A 215 1.91 6.42 13.91
N GLU A 216 1.19 5.32 14.17
CA GLU A 216 1.08 4.72 15.52
C GLU A 216 2.38 4.06 16.00
N LEU A 217 3.36 3.83 15.09
CA LEU A 217 4.65 3.25 15.46
C LEU A 217 5.64 4.26 16.09
N ASP A 218 5.30 5.54 16.09
CA ASP A 218 6.14 6.64 16.60
C ASP A 218 7.56 6.67 15.96
N ILE A 219 7.64 6.27 14.69
CA ILE A 219 8.84 6.36 13.85
C ILE A 219 8.65 7.55 12.91
N PRO A 220 9.58 8.49 12.82
CA PRO A 220 9.51 9.66 11.94
C PRO A 220 9.25 9.30 10.47
#